data_611b77a330f008e2ecb134c1647a539b
#
_entry.id   611b77a330f008e2ecb134c1647a539b
#
_cell.length_a   1.000
_cell.length_b   1.000
_cell.length_c   1.000
_cell.angle_alpha   90.00
_cell.angle_beta   90.00
_cell.angle_gamma   90.00
#
_symmetry.space_group_name_H-M   'P 1'
#
loop_
_entity.id
_entity.type
_entity.pdbx_description
1 polymer ?
#
loop_
_entity_poly.entity_id
_entity_poly.type
_entity_poly.pdbx_seq_one_letter_code
_entity_poly.pdbx_strand_id
1 'polypeptide(L)'
;PLRVQEEIESAAVVGVETVEWLDHADGVVEYGLDLRRDLAEAIRRHKPDTLLLFNHREGWGFPGSLNSADHRAVGAAALDAAADAGNRWIFQGTEPHSPRWMLVAGSPQATHAIDVTGFVDKAVESLACHRAYLEGLGDHPMSDPEFVRGFLEQTGADAGVGAGVRVEVFGG
;
A
#
# COMPACT_ATOMS: atom_id res chain seq x y z
N PRO A 1 -12.48 -16.58 4.56
CA PRO A 1 -13.48 -15.88 3.76
C PRO A 1 -12.98 -15.64 2.35
N LEU A 2 -13.89 -15.44 1.37
CA LEU A 2 -13.56 -15.29 -0.05
C LEU A 2 -12.52 -14.18 -0.30
N ARG A 3 -12.72 -12.99 0.28
CA ARG A 3 -11.81 -11.85 0.09
C ARG A 3 -10.38 -12.11 0.58
N VAL A 4 -10.23 -12.87 1.66
CA VAL A 4 -8.90 -13.31 2.15
C VAL A 4 -8.20 -14.21 1.13
N GLN A 5 -8.94 -15.11 0.49
CA GLN A 5 -8.37 -15.99 -0.53
C GLN A 5 -7.95 -15.23 -1.78
N GLU A 6 -8.77 -14.28 -2.23
CA GLU A 6 -8.44 -13.41 -3.38
C GLU A 6 -7.17 -12.59 -3.12
N GLU A 7 -6.98 -12.05 -1.91
CA GLU A 7 -5.77 -11.32 -1.53
C GLU A 7 -4.53 -12.23 -1.54
N ILE A 8 -4.63 -13.44 -1.00
CA ILE A 8 -3.51 -14.40 -1.01
C ILE A 8 -3.13 -14.77 -2.44
N GLU A 9 -4.11 -15.01 -3.33
CA GLU A 9 -3.86 -15.31 -4.74
C GLU A 9 -3.20 -14.12 -5.45
N SER A 10 -3.70 -12.90 -5.24
CA SER A 10 -3.15 -11.65 -5.77
C SER A 10 -1.70 -11.43 -5.33
N ALA A 11 -1.42 -11.59 -4.04
CA ALA A 11 -0.10 -11.47 -3.46
C ALA A 11 0.91 -12.47 -4.08
N ALA A 12 0.47 -13.72 -4.30
CA ALA A 12 1.31 -14.76 -4.88
C ALA A 12 1.74 -14.44 -6.33
N VAL A 13 0.88 -13.79 -7.14
CA VAL A 13 1.20 -13.37 -8.51
C VAL A 13 2.42 -12.45 -8.55
N VAL A 14 2.54 -11.56 -7.58
CA VAL A 14 3.64 -10.59 -7.48
C VAL A 14 4.81 -11.09 -6.62
N GLY A 15 4.78 -12.36 -6.19
CA GLY A 15 5.86 -13.02 -5.45
C GLY A 15 5.87 -12.73 -3.96
N VAL A 16 4.77 -12.26 -3.39
CA VAL A 16 4.60 -12.09 -1.94
C VAL A 16 4.20 -13.43 -1.33
N GLU A 17 5.03 -13.94 -0.43
CA GLU A 17 4.85 -15.27 0.19
C GLU A 17 4.04 -15.24 1.48
N THR A 18 3.99 -14.09 2.15
CA THR A 18 3.34 -13.96 3.46
C THR A 18 2.33 -12.82 3.43
N VAL A 19 1.07 -13.14 3.72
CA VAL A 19 -0.01 -12.18 3.94
C VAL A 19 -0.43 -12.28 5.41
N GLU A 20 -0.36 -11.17 6.13
CA GLU A 20 -0.72 -11.09 7.54
C GLU A 20 -1.89 -10.13 7.73
N TRP A 21 -2.81 -10.49 8.61
CA TRP A 21 -4.01 -9.72 8.90
C TRP A 21 -3.90 -9.11 10.29
N LEU A 22 -4.14 -7.82 10.39
CA LEU A 22 -4.35 -7.13 11.65
C LEU A 22 -5.87 -7.04 11.88
N ASP A 23 -6.33 -7.37 13.09
CA ASP A 23 -7.76 -7.49 13.43
C ASP A 23 -8.48 -6.13 13.56
N HIS A 24 -8.32 -5.26 12.56
CA HIS A 24 -9.05 -3.99 12.44
C HIS A 24 -10.18 -4.13 11.42
N ALA A 25 -11.37 -3.67 11.80
CA ALA A 25 -12.55 -3.77 10.95
C ALA A 25 -12.44 -2.82 9.74
N ASP A 26 -12.63 -3.36 8.53
CA ASP A 26 -12.62 -2.60 7.27
C ASP A 26 -13.76 -1.56 7.24
N GLY A 27 -13.46 -0.37 6.73
CA GLY A 27 -14.39 0.77 6.62
C GLY A 27 -14.45 1.67 7.86
N VAL A 28 -13.87 1.24 8.99
CA VAL A 28 -13.92 1.95 10.28
C VAL A 28 -12.59 1.94 11.03
N VAL A 29 -11.48 1.85 10.31
CA VAL A 29 -10.15 1.87 10.93
C VAL A 29 -9.86 3.25 11.50
N GLU A 30 -9.57 3.31 12.79
CA GLU A 30 -9.22 4.54 13.49
C GLU A 30 -7.70 4.66 13.66
N TYR A 31 -7.17 5.86 13.37
CA TYR A 31 -5.81 6.19 13.79
C TYR A 31 -5.72 6.20 15.31
N GLY A 32 -4.84 5.39 15.89
CA GLY A 32 -4.69 5.31 17.33
C GLY A 32 -3.50 4.47 17.78
N LEU A 33 -3.31 4.35 19.11
CA LEU A 33 -2.16 3.65 19.67
C LEU A 33 -2.21 2.13 19.39
N ASP A 34 -3.40 1.54 19.31
CA ASP A 34 -3.54 0.10 19.06
C ASP A 34 -3.10 -0.23 17.63
N LEU A 35 -3.58 0.51 16.62
CA LEU A 35 -3.15 0.35 15.23
C LEU A 35 -1.65 0.59 15.07
N ARG A 36 -1.09 1.65 15.70
CA ARG A 36 0.35 1.93 15.66
C ARG A 36 1.18 0.83 16.30
N ARG A 37 0.71 0.24 17.41
CA ARG A 37 1.36 -0.90 18.07
C ARG A 37 1.40 -2.11 17.16
N ASP A 38 0.27 -2.50 16.59
CA ASP A 38 0.17 -3.68 15.75
C ASP A 38 1.08 -3.56 14.51
N LEU A 39 1.10 -2.37 13.89
CA LEU A 39 1.98 -2.06 12.76
C LEU A 39 3.47 -2.06 13.19
N ALA A 40 3.81 -1.45 14.32
CA ALA A 40 5.20 -1.45 14.82
C ALA A 40 5.70 -2.85 15.17
N GLU A 41 4.83 -3.70 15.74
CA GLU A 41 5.16 -5.09 16.02
C GLU A 41 5.33 -5.91 14.73
N ALA A 42 4.51 -5.68 13.70
CA ALA A 42 4.67 -6.30 12.40
C ALA A 42 6.01 -5.89 11.76
N ILE A 43 6.35 -4.60 11.79
CA ILE A 43 7.65 -4.10 11.30
C ILE A 43 8.83 -4.77 12.03
N ARG A 44 8.75 -4.92 13.34
CA ARG A 44 9.79 -5.60 14.13
C ARG A 44 9.89 -7.09 13.85
N ARG A 45 8.77 -7.76 13.55
CA ARG A 45 8.77 -9.20 13.17
C ARG A 45 9.41 -9.42 11.82
N HIS A 46 9.00 -8.64 10.82
CA HIS A 46 9.41 -8.83 9.43
C HIS A 46 10.73 -8.15 9.08
N LYS A 47 11.14 -7.15 9.86
CA LYS A 47 12.39 -6.39 9.70
C LYS A 47 12.66 -5.92 8.27
N PRO A 48 11.70 -5.24 7.63
CA PRO A 48 11.86 -4.79 6.26
C PRO A 48 12.89 -3.66 6.14
N ASP A 49 13.71 -3.68 5.10
CA ASP A 49 14.56 -2.53 4.74
C ASP A 49 13.71 -1.39 4.15
N THR A 50 12.65 -1.74 3.44
CA THR A 50 11.75 -0.79 2.79
C THR A 50 10.30 -1.12 3.13
N LEU A 51 9.52 -0.12 3.55
CA LEU A 51 8.07 -0.19 3.67
C LEU A 51 7.45 0.42 2.43
N LEU A 52 6.56 -0.31 1.78
CA LEU A 52 5.66 0.25 0.77
C LEU A 52 4.31 0.53 1.43
N LEU A 53 3.91 1.78 1.42
CA LEU A 53 2.71 2.28 2.07
C LEU A 53 1.73 2.83 1.04
N PHE A 54 0.47 2.92 1.43
CA PHE A 54 -0.54 3.54 0.60
C PHE A 54 -0.80 5.01 1.00
N ASN A 55 -1.38 5.79 0.08
CA ASN A 55 -1.62 7.22 0.25
C ASN A 55 -2.38 7.55 1.54
N HIS A 56 -1.77 8.35 2.40
CA HIS A 56 -2.34 8.84 3.67
C HIS A 56 -2.87 10.28 3.57
N ARG A 57 -2.70 10.94 2.42
CA ARG A 57 -3.13 12.31 2.21
C ARG A 57 -4.64 12.40 2.05
N GLU A 58 -5.21 13.58 2.22
CA GLU A 58 -6.66 13.80 2.14
C GLU A 58 -7.27 13.47 0.77
N GLY A 59 -6.49 13.63 -0.29
CA GLY A 59 -6.92 13.39 -1.66
C GLY A 59 -5.88 12.68 -2.52
N TRP A 60 -6.24 12.47 -3.77
CA TRP A 60 -5.41 11.77 -4.77
C TRP A 60 -4.64 12.73 -5.71
N GLY A 61 -4.74 14.05 -5.47
CA GLY A 61 -4.02 15.07 -6.24
C GLY A 61 -4.75 15.61 -7.47
N PHE A 62 -6.02 15.24 -7.66
CA PHE A 62 -6.88 15.84 -8.68
C PHE A 62 -8.16 16.43 -8.05
N PRO A 63 -8.76 17.46 -8.66
CA PRO A 63 -9.89 18.18 -8.07
C PRO A 63 -11.06 17.26 -7.70
N GLY A 64 -11.57 17.41 -6.48
CA GLY A 64 -12.71 16.63 -5.98
C GLY A 64 -12.39 15.20 -5.55
N SER A 65 -11.13 14.76 -5.67
CA SER A 65 -10.72 13.43 -5.21
C SER A 65 -10.50 13.40 -3.71
N LEU A 66 -11.35 12.69 -2.98
CA LEU A 66 -11.16 12.45 -1.55
C LEU A 66 -10.67 11.02 -1.33
N ASN A 67 -9.66 10.87 -0.49
CA ASN A 67 -9.17 9.56 -0.07
C ASN A 67 -10.05 8.98 1.04
N SER A 68 -10.14 7.64 1.14
CA SER A 68 -10.94 6.99 2.17
C SER A 68 -10.39 7.28 3.58
N ALA A 69 -11.27 7.22 4.58
CA ALA A 69 -10.88 7.40 5.98
C ALA A 69 -9.86 6.34 6.41
N ASP A 70 -10.07 5.08 6.02
CA ASP A 70 -9.18 3.97 6.35
C ASP A 70 -7.79 4.14 5.75
N HIS A 71 -7.68 4.53 4.48
CA HIS A 71 -6.37 4.79 3.86
C HIS A 71 -5.61 5.89 4.59
N ARG A 72 -6.32 6.98 4.97
CA ARG A 72 -5.70 8.08 5.73
C ARG A 72 -5.23 7.62 7.11
N ALA A 73 -6.08 6.87 7.81
CA ALA A 73 -5.77 6.38 9.15
C ALA A 73 -4.60 5.38 9.14
N VAL A 74 -4.67 4.37 8.27
CA VAL A 74 -3.64 3.32 8.17
C VAL A 74 -2.33 3.89 7.67
N GLY A 75 -2.35 4.70 6.60
CA GLY A 75 -1.13 5.27 6.05
C GLY A 75 -0.41 6.21 7.02
N ALA A 76 -1.14 7.07 7.75
CA ALA A 76 -0.57 7.93 8.78
C ALA A 76 -0.02 7.10 9.96
N ALA A 77 -0.78 6.11 10.42
CA ALA A 77 -0.34 5.23 11.50
C ALA A 77 0.91 4.41 11.12
N ALA A 78 1.03 3.99 9.86
CA ALA A 78 2.18 3.23 9.37
C ALA A 78 3.47 4.07 9.34
N LEU A 79 3.39 5.35 8.97
CA LEU A 79 4.54 6.27 9.04
C LEU A 79 5.01 6.46 10.48
N ASP A 80 4.07 6.67 11.42
CA ASP A 80 4.41 6.80 12.83
C ASP A 80 4.95 5.48 13.41
N ALA A 81 4.33 4.35 13.04
CA ALA A 81 4.74 3.02 13.47
C ALA A 81 6.15 2.66 13.01
N ALA A 82 6.62 3.17 11.87
CA ALA A 82 8.00 3.00 11.42
C ALA A 82 9.00 3.65 12.40
N ALA A 83 8.69 4.85 12.91
CA ALA A 83 9.48 5.51 13.95
C ALA A 83 9.36 4.79 15.32
N ASP A 84 8.14 4.37 15.68
CA ASP A 84 7.88 3.61 16.91
C ASP A 84 8.63 2.27 16.93
N ALA A 85 8.68 1.57 15.80
CA ALA A 85 9.38 0.30 15.66
C ALA A 85 10.89 0.41 15.93
N GLY A 86 11.50 1.54 15.58
CA GLY A 86 12.89 1.85 15.92
C GLY A 86 13.13 2.25 17.37
N ASN A 87 12.09 2.64 18.10
CA ASN A 87 12.20 3.15 19.46
C ASN A 87 12.02 2.05 20.50
N ARG A 88 13.12 1.69 21.20
CA ARG A 88 13.09 0.63 22.23
C ARG A 88 12.20 0.91 23.44
N TRP A 89 11.76 2.14 23.64
CA TRP A 89 10.96 2.55 24.79
C TRP A 89 9.45 2.53 24.53
N ILE A 90 9.06 2.41 23.27
CA ILE A 90 7.66 2.34 22.84
C ILE A 90 7.34 0.89 22.46
N PHE A 91 6.16 0.39 22.84
CA PHE A 91 5.69 -0.96 22.55
C PHE A 91 6.77 -2.03 22.85
N GLN A 92 7.21 -2.08 24.12
CA GLN A 92 8.28 -2.95 24.56
C GLN A 92 7.91 -4.44 24.43
N GLY A 93 8.90 -5.31 24.33
CA GLY A 93 8.73 -6.77 24.27
C GLY A 93 9.33 -7.42 23.02
N THR A 94 9.69 -6.63 22.01
CA THR A 94 10.33 -7.09 20.79
C THR A 94 11.56 -6.22 20.46
N GLU A 95 12.55 -6.79 19.75
CA GLU A 95 13.74 -6.05 19.33
C GLU A 95 13.40 -4.91 18.37
N PRO A 96 13.89 -3.68 18.61
CA PRO A 96 13.66 -2.55 17.71
C PRO A 96 14.19 -2.81 16.30
N HIS A 97 13.47 -2.28 15.32
CA HIS A 97 13.89 -2.27 13.92
C HIS A 97 13.44 -0.97 13.24
N SER A 98 14.34 -0.33 12.50
CA SER A 98 14.04 0.87 11.73
C SER A 98 14.14 0.56 10.25
N PRO A 99 13.05 0.64 9.48
CA PRO A 99 13.12 0.60 8.03
C PRO A 99 13.99 1.74 7.50
N ARG A 100 14.77 1.45 6.48
CA ARG A 100 15.61 2.47 5.85
C ARG A 100 14.79 3.44 4.98
N TRP A 101 13.78 2.90 4.28
CA TRP A 101 12.96 3.64 3.36
C TRP A 101 11.48 3.42 3.62
N MET A 102 10.68 4.48 3.44
CA MET A 102 9.23 4.39 3.38
C MET A 102 8.77 5.03 2.06
N LEU A 103 8.09 4.27 1.24
CA LEU A 103 7.61 4.64 -0.08
C LEU A 103 6.09 4.70 -0.04
N VAL A 104 5.49 5.86 -0.23
CA VAL A 104 4.03 6.03 -0.22
C VAL A 104 3.52 6.10 -1.64
N ALA A 105 2.90 5.02 -2.11
CA ALA A 105 2.28 4.93 -3.42
C ALA A 105 0.97 5.72 -3.48
N GLY A 106 0.67 6.32 -4.63
CA GLY A 106 -0.55 7.09 -4.85
C GLY A 106 -0.60 8.44 -4.13
N SER A 107 0.50 8.89 -3.53
CA SER A 107 0.57 10.21 -2.90
C SER A 107 0.52 11.34 -3.94
N PRO A 108 -0.30 12.39 -3.73
CA PRO A 108 -0.26 13.60 -4.54
C PRO A 108 1.04 14.39 -4.40
N GLN A 109 1.86 14.07 -3.39
CA GLN A 109 3.17 14.68 -3.12
C GLN A 109 4.32 13.78 -3.56
N ALA A 110 4.08 12.86 -4.49
CA ALA A 110 5.10 11.96 -5.01
C ALA A 110 6.29 12.75 -5.60
N THR A 111 7.50 12.34 -5.19
CA THR A 111 8.76 12.97 -5.57
C THR A 111 9.59 12.09 -6.51
N HIS A 112 9.29 10.81 -6.57
CA HIS A 112 9.99 9.80 -7.35
C HIS A 112 9.00 8.96 -8.16
N ALA A 113 9.54 8.29 -9.19
CA ALA A 113 8.84 7.24 -9.93
C ALA A 113 9.71 5.98 -9.95
N ILE A 114 9.06 4.83 -9.74
CA ILE A 114 9.68 3.51 -9.84
C ILE A 114 9.33 2.97 -11.23
N ASP A 115 10.34 2.61 -12.04
CA ASP A 115 10.13 1.95 -13.33
C ASP A 115 9.62 0.52 -13.12
N VAL A 116 8.42 0.23 -13.61
CA VAL A 116 7.77 -1.07 -13.54
C VAL A 116 7.42 -1.63 -14.92
N THR A 117 8.10 -1.14 -15.98
CA THR A 117 7.82 -1.48 -17.38
C THR A 117 7.72 -2.99 -17.63
N GLY A 118 8.57 -3.81 -17.01
CA GLY A 118 8.58 -5.26 -17.18
C GLY A 118 7.53 -6.01 -16.34
N PHE A 119 6.70 -5.31 -15.54
CA PHE A 119 5.82 -5.91 -14.55
C PHE A 119 4.34 -5.57 -14.74
N VAL A 120 3.97 -4.86 -15.79
CA VAL A 120 2.60 -4.41 -16.05
C VAL A 120 1.62 -5.59 -16.14
N ASP A 121 2.00 -6.66 -16.84
CA ASP A 121 1.14 -7.86 -16.95
C ASP A 121 0.89 -8.51 -15.59
N LYS A 122 1.90 -8.54 -14.71
CA LYS A 122 1.74 -9.04 -13.34
C LYS A 122 0.79 -8.17 -12.51
N ALA A 123 0.81 -6.86 -12.69
CA ALA A 123 -0.12 -5.96 -12.00
C ALA A 123 -1.56 -6.21 -12.44
N VAL A 124 -1.80 -6.41 -13.74
CA VAL A 124 -3.13 -6.78 -14.28
C VAL A 124 -3.57 -8.14 -13.75
N GLU A 125 -2.71 -9.15 -13.80
CA GLU A 125 -3.00 -10.50 -13.31
C GLU A 125 -3.30 -10.50 -11.80
N SER A 126 -2.51 -9.78 -11.00
CA SER A 126 -2.71 -9.62 -9.56
C SER A 126 -4.07 -8.99 -9.25
N LEU A 127 -4.44 -7.88 -9.91
CA LEU A 127 -5.75 -7.26 -9.74
C LEU A 127 -6.88 -8.20 -10.17
N ALA A 128 -6.71 -8.97 -11.25
CA ALA A 128 -7.70 -9.91 -11.74
C ALA A 128 -8.01 -11.06 -10.76
N CYS A 129 -7.16 -11.32 -9.77
CA CYS A 129 -7.44 -12.28 -8.69
C CYS A 129 -8.60 -11.84 -7.78
N HIS A 130 -8.89 -10.56 -7.69
CA HIS A 130 -9.98 -10.00 -6.88
C HIS A 130 -11.36 -10.09 -7.54
N ARG A 131 -11.73 -11.27 -8.03
CA ARG A 131 -12.92 -11.52 -8.88
C ARG A 131 -14.23 -11.03 -8.26
N ALA A 132 -14.52 -11.47 -7.04
CA ALA A 132 -15.77 -11.07 -6.37
C ALA A 132 -15.81 -9.58 -6.02
N TYR A 133 -14.64 -8.99 -5.72
CA TYR A 133 -14.55 -7.55 -5.51
C TYR A 133 -14.83 -6.77 -6.80
N LEU A 134 -14.19 -7.15 -7.91
CA LEU A 134 -14.37 -6.50 -9.21
C LEU A 134 -15.80 -6.62 -9.73
N GLU A 135 -16.41 -7.82 -9.60
CA GLU A 135 -17.83 -8.03 -9.91
C GLU A 135 -18.75 -7.13 -9.07
N GLY A 136 -18.42 -6.94 -7.78
CA GLY A 136 -19.16 -6.06 -6.87
C GLY A 136 -19.08 -4.57 -7.21
N LEU A 137 -18.05 -4.14 -7.96
CA LEU A 137 -17.93 -2.75 -8.43
C LEU A 137 -18.89 -2.40 -9.57
N GLY A 138 -19.47 -3.39 -10.26
CA GLY A 138 -20.38 -3.19 -11.39
C GLY A 138 -19.74 -2.39 -12.53
N ASP A 139 -20.40 -1.33 -12.99
CA ASP A 139 -19.91 -0.49 -14.10
C ASP A 139 -18.80 0.51 -13.73
N HIS A 140 -18.16 0.35 -12.58
CA HIS A 140 -17.06 1.23 -12.20
C HIS A 140 -15.82 0.97 -13.09
N PRO A 141 -15.07 2.01 -13.54
CA PRO A 141 -13.88 1.81 -14.40
C PRO A 141 -12.83 0.85 -13.85
N MET A 142 -12.68 0.77 -12.53
CA MET A 142 -11.76 -0.16 -11.87
C MET A 142 -12.25 -1.61 -11.84
N SER A 143 -13.46 -1.92 -12.32
CA SER A 143 -13.93 -3.32 -12.42
C SER A 143 -13.19 -4.11 -13.51
N ASP A 144 -12.57 -3.42 -14.48
CA ASP A 144 -11.71 -4.02 -15.48
C ASP A 144 -10.24 -3.99 -15.00
N PRO A 145 -9.58 -5.14 -14.81
CA PRO A 145 -8.18 -5.19 -14.42
C PRO A 145 -7.23 -4.45 -15.38
N GLU A 146 -7.57 -4.31 -16.66
CA GLU A 146 -6.79 -3.55 -17.64
C GLU A 146 -6.73 -2.04 -17.32
N PHE A 147 -7.60 -1.52 -16.46
CA PHE A 147 -7.50 -0.15 -15.96
C PHE A 147 -6.13 0.17 -15.34
N VAL A 148 -5.54 -0.79 -14.61
CA VAL A 148 -4.24 -0.60 -13.98
C VAL A 148 -3.12 -0.44 -15.02
N ARG A 149 -3.20 -1.13 -16.16
CA ARG A 149 -2.25 -0.98 -17.27
C ARG A 149 -2.18 0.47 -17.74
N GLY A 150 -3.32 1.04 -18.12
CA GLY A 150 -3.39 2.42 -18.59
C GLY A 150 -2.85 3.43 -17.56
N PHE A 151 -3.14 3.21 -16.29
CA PHE A 151 -2.63 4.04 -15.20
C PHE A 151 -1.10 3.96 -15.06
N LEU A 152 -0.52 2.76 -15.11
CA LEU A 152 0.93 2.56 -15.00
C LEU A 152 1.68 3.11 -16.22
N GLU A 153 1.16 2.88 -17.44
CA GLU A 153 1.75 3.38 -18.68
C GLU A 153 1.69 4.92 -18.76
N GLN A 154 0.57 5.53 -18.38
CA GLN A 154 0.48 7.00 -18.31
C GLN A 154 1.48 7.57 -17.31
N THR A 155 1.56 6.97 -16.12
CA THR A 155 2.52 7.38 -15.08
C THR A 155 3.97 7.23 -15.57
N GLY A 156 4.26 6.16 -16.30
CA GLY A 156 5.56 5.91 -16.90
C GLY A 156 5.91 6.95 -17.94
N ALA A 157 4.97 7.28 -18.84
CA ALA A 157 5.14 8.32 -19.85
C ALA A 157 5.49 9.67 -19.22
N ASP A 158 4.82 10.06 -18.15
CA ASP A 158 5.09 11.29 -17.39
C ASP A 158 6.49 11.28 -16.75
N ALA A 159 7.03 10.09 -16.41
CA ALA A 159 8.33 9.90 -15.78
C ALA A 159 9.46 9.57 -16.77
N GLY A 160 9.16 9.41 -18.07
CA GLY A 160 10.14 9.07 -19.11
C GLY A 160 10.52 7.58 -19.15
N VAL A 161 9.65 6.69 -18.67
CA VAL A 161 9.79 5.22 -18.70
C VAL A 161 8.56 4.57 -19.34
N GLY A 162 8.59 3.26 -19.62
CA GLY A 162 7.46 2.57 -20.26
C GLY A 162 6.23 2.47 -19.36
N ALA A 163 6.43 2.16 -18.08
CA ALA A 163 5.39 2.15 -17.06
C ALA A 163 5.99 2.52 -15.70
N GLY A 164 5.24 3.19 -14.84
CA GLY A 164 5.76 3.72 -13.59
C GLY A 164 4.77 3.72 -12.43
N VAL A 165 5.30 3.70 -11.21
CA VAL A 165 4.56 3.97 -9.97
C VAL A 165 5.16 5.20 -9.32
N ARG A 166 4.35 6.24 -9.11
CA ARG A 166 4.79 7.45 -8.39
C ARG A 166 4.74 7.21 -6.89
N VAL A 167 5.83 7.60 -6.20
CA VAL A 167 5.96 7.44 -4.75
C VAL A 167 6.47 8.71 -4.08
N GLU A 168 5.93 9.01 -2.91
CA GLU A 168 6.53 9.95 -1.96
C GLU A 168 7.51 9.16 -1.09
N VAL A 169 8.74 9.68 -0.91
CA VAL A 169 9.83 8.95 -0.26
C VAL A 169 10.21 9.61 1.05
N PHE A 170 10.32 8.80 2.11
CA PHE A 170 10.85 9.19 3.41
C PHE A 170 12.02 8.27 3.79
N GLY A 171 13.04 8.82 4.49
CA GLY A 171 14.21 8.09 4.93
C GLY A 171 15.42 8.28 4.01
N GLY A 172 16.48 7.46 4.21
CA GLY A 172 17.75 7.49 3.48
C GLY A 172 18.94 7.45 4.41
#